data_ced66e136b21f227eb16b1e84cf3d066
#
_entry.id   ced66e136b21f227eb16b1e84cf3d066
#
_cell.length_a   1.000
_cell.length_b   1.000
_cell.length_c   1.000
_cell.angle_alpha   90.00
_cell.angle_beta   90.00
_cell.angle_gamma   90.00
#
_symmetry.space_group_name_H-M   'P 1'
#
loop_
_entity.id
_entity.type
_entity.pdbx_description
1 polymer ?
#
loop_
_entity_poly.entity_id
_entity_poly.type
_entity_poly.pdbx_seq_one_letter_code
_entity_poly.pdbx_strand_id
1 'polypeptide(L)'
;MGEKKQYRLQMDFPFYTQRMTQETWKEEGFSSFSEADSWTFRSCGIASLRMILEGLGKQVERHGTMIAKGVAAGAYKEGVGWIHWGLAKLAADYGIYGEALREKTAEDLKQELDAGHPCMVSVAPLFQGGKPKPDGSGVYGKSGHLVPVLGYETEDGRLTAFLVHHPSAFLEQNKPNWWVPIEDFSASFGGNFI
;
A
#
# COMPACT_ATOMS: atom_id res chain seq x y z
N MET A 1 -21.51 -25.69 -1.66
CA MET A 1 -20.39 -24.77 -1.93
C MET A 1 -21.02 -23.50 -2.46
N GLY A 2 -20.74 -22.36 -1.82
CA GLY A 2 -21.27 -21.08 -2.24
C GLY A 2 -20.72 -20.60 -3.57
N GLU A 3 -21.41 -19.68 -4.26
CA GLU A 3 -20.94 -19.06 -5.49
C GLU A 3 -19.85 -18.04 -5.17
N LYS A 4 -18.60 -18.31 -5.56
CA LYS A 4 -17.48 -17.39 -5.44
C LYS A 4 -17.42 -16.45 -6.63
N LYS A 5 -17.30 -15.15 -6.36
CA LYS A 5 -17.12 -14.10 -7.37
C LYS A 5 -15.92 -13.24 -7.02
N GLN A 6 -15.05 -13.00 -8.01
CA GLN A 6 -13.88 -12.13 -7.88
C GLN A 6 -14.11 -10.88 -8.73
N TYR A 7 -13.93 -9.73 -8.10
CA TYR A 7 -13.86 -8.44 -8.76
C TYR A 7 -12.41 -7.93 -8.74
N ARG A 8 -11.96 -7.41 -9.89
CA ARG A 8 -10.67 -6.72 -10.02
C ARG A 8 -10.89 -5.43 -10.76
N LEU A 9 -10.23 -4.38 -10.35
CA LEU A 9 -10.16 -3.15 -11.13
C LEU A 9 -9.61 -3.46 -12.52
N GLN A 10 -10.24 -2.86 -13.55
CA GLN A 10 -9.94 -3.11 -14.99
C GLN A 10 -8.74 -2.27 -15.47
N MET A 11 -7.70 -2.18 -14.65
CA MET A 11 -6.47 -1.44 -14.89
C MET A 11 -5.29 -2.37 -14.63
N ASP A 12 -4.20 -2.17 -15.34
CA ASP A 12 -2.95 -2.92 -15.14
C ASP A 12 -2.08 -2.17 -14.12
N PHE A 13 -1.98 -2.72 -12.93
CA PHE A 13 -1.18 -2.15 -11.84
C PHE A 13 0.19 -2.83 -11.80
N PRO A 14 1.30 -2.11 -12.09
CA PRO A 14 2.62 -2.67 -11.95
C PRO A 14 2.90 -2.99 -10.48
N PHE A 15 3.87 -3.89 -10.24
CA PHE A 15 4.31 -4.20 -8.89
C PHE A 15 5.69 -3.58 -8.62
N TYR A 16 5.81 -2.84 -7.52
CA TYR A 16 7.06 -2.27 -7.03
C TYR A 16 7.36 -2.77 -5.63
N THR A 17 8.61 -3.19 -5.38
CA THR A 17 9.11 -3.38 -4.02
C THR A 17 9.48 -2.05 -3.39
N GLN A 18 9.42 -1.97 -2.06
CA GLN A 18 9.93 -0.80 -1.33
C GLN A 18 11.45 -0.87 -1.09
N ARG A 19 12.10 -2.02 -1.32
CA ARG A 19 13.53 -2.22 -1.11
C ARG A 19 14.30 -2.11 -2.43
N MET A 20 15.30 -1.25 -2.43
CA MET A 20 16.29 -1.19 -3.52
C MET A 20 17.46 -2.14 -3.21
N THR A 21 18.04 -2.70 -4.27
CA THR A 21 19.23 -3.55 -4.20
C THR A 21 20.47 -2.80 -4.72
N GLN A 22 21.63 -3.42 -4.61
CA GLN A 22 22.89 -2.89 -5.20
C GLN A 22 22.79 -2.69 -6.71
N GLU A 23 21.93 -3.45 -7.38
CA GLU A 23 21.73 -3.39 -8.83
C GLU A 23 20.71 -2.32 -9.24
N THR A 24 19.71 -2.03 -8.39
CA THR A 24 18.54 -1.23 -8.77
C THR A 24 18.55 0.20 -8.23
N TRP A 25 19.24 0.50 -7.15
CA TRP A 25 19.16 1.80 -6.46
C TRP A 25 19.43 2.99 -7.38
N LYS A 26 20.41 2.85 -8.29
CA LYS A 26 20.83 3.94 -9.18
C LYS A 26 19.75 4.24 -10.23
N GLU A 27 19.14 3.20 -10.79
CA GLU A 27 18.05 3.33 -11.75
C GLU A 27 16.80 3.90 -11.10
N GLU A 28 16.61 3.66 -9.81
CA GLU A 28 15.48 4.17 -9.02
C GLU A 28 15.71 5.58 -8.46
N GLY A 29 16.77 6.27 -8.89
CA GLY A 29 16.96 7.71 -8.70
C GLY A 29 17.52 8.13 -7.34
N PHE A 30 18.20 7.23 -6.65
CA PHE A 30 18.93 7.58 -5.41
C PHE A 30 20.35 8.08 -5.74
N SER A 31 20.91 8.89 -4.85
CA SER A 31 22.27 9.41 -5.00
C SER A 31 23.36 8.43 -4.55
N SER A 32 23.00 7.47 -3.70
CA SER A 32 23.86 6.41 -3.19
C SER A 32 23.06 5.19 -2.74
N PHE A 33 23.72 4.02 -2.67
CA PHE A 33 23.09 2.83 -2.09
C PHE A 33 22.76 3.03 -0.60
N SER A 34 23.60 3.74 0.14
CA SER A 34 23.34 4.05 1.56
C SER A 34 22.06 4.86 1.75
N GLU A 35 21.79 5.81 0.87
CA GLU A 35 20.52 6.54 0.86
C GLU A 35 19.36 5.59 0.58
N ALA A 36 19.44 4.79 -0.49
CA ALA A 36 18.40 3.83 -0.86
C ALA A 36 18.13 2.81 0.27
N ASP A 37 19.18 2.26 0.89
CA ASP A 37 19.04 1.31 2.00
C ASP A 37 18.41 1.94 3.23
N SER A 38 18.66 3.23 3.50
CA SER A 38 18.02 3.96 4.59
C SER A 38 16.50 4.04 4.45
N TRP A 39 15.95 3.91 3.25
CA TRP A 39 14.51 3.94 2.97
C TRP A 39 13.86 2.56 2.92
N THR A 40 14.62 1.48 3.01
CA THR A 40 14.14 0.09 2.89
C THR A 40 12.92 -0.21 3.76
N PHE A 41 12.89 0.25 5.01
CA PHE A 41 11.79 0.00 5.94
C PHE A 41 10.76 1.14 6.01
N ARG A 42 10.87 2.14 5.15
CA ARG A 42 10.10 3.39 5.28
C ARG A 42 9.36 3.81 4.02
N SER A 43 9.58 3.15 2.89
CA SER A 43 9.09 3.63 1.59
C SER A 43 7.87 2.89 1.03
N CYS A 44 7.17 2.08 1.84
CA CYS A 44 5.94 1.39 1.41
C CYS A 44 4.88 2.35 0.83
N GLY A 45 4.74 3.54 1.41
CA GLY A 45 3.80 4.55 0.92
C GLY A 45 4.11 5.02 -0.50
N ILE A 46 5.39 5.22 -0.84
CA ILE A 46 5.79 5.61 -2.20
C ILE A 46 5.69 4.43 -3.16
N ALA A 47 6.09 3.21 -2.76
CA ALA A 47 5.92 2.03 -3.60
C ALA A 47 4.45 1.83 -3.97
N SER A 48 3.54 1.93 -2.98
CA SER A 48 2.10 1.80 -3.18
C SER A 48 1.51 2.93 -4.03
N LEU A 49 1.92 4.16 -3.79
CA LEU A 49 1.46 5.31 -4.58
C LEU A 49 1.89 5.20 -6.05
N ARG A 50 3.13 4.80 -6.33
CA ARG A 50 3.60 4.54 -7.70
C ARG A 50 2.73 3.52 -8.42
N MET A 51 2.48 2.36 -7.77
CA MET A 51 1.64 1.31 -8.35
C MET A 51 0.25 1.84 -8.73
N ILE A 52 -0.38 2.62 -7.85
CA ILE A 52 -1.71 3.21 -8.10
C ILE A 52 -1.65 4.23 -9.24
N LEU A 53 -0.72 5.19 -9.18
CA LEU A 53 -0.62 6.25 -10.20
C LEU A 53 -0.34 5.70 -11.59
N GLU A 54 0.57 4.74 -11.72
CA GLU A 54 0.87 4.11 -13.01
C GLU A 54 -0.30 3.25 -13.51
N GLY A 55 -0.98 2.52 -12.61
CA GLY A 55 -2.20 1.80 -12.95
C GLY A 55 -3.32 2.73 -13.46
N LEU A 56 -3.36 3.98 -12.97
CA LEU A 56 -4.25 5.04 -13.45
C LEU A 56 -3.70 5.77 -14.70
N GLY A 57 -2.65 5.22 -15.35
CA GLY A 57 -2.09 5.74 -16.59
C GLY A 57 -1.23 7.00 -16.43
N LYS A 58 -0.74 7.29 -15.23
CA LYS A 58 0.13 8.44 -14.99
C LYS A 58 1.60 8.07 -15.18
N GLN A 59 2.35 8.99 -15.76
CA GLN A 59 3.80 8.90 -15.73
C GLN A 59 4.30 9.44 -14.39
N VAL A 60 5.09 8.65 -13.69
CA VAL A 60 5.64 9.02 -12.38
C VAL A 60 7.16 8.95 -12.42
N GLU A 61 7.79 9.67 -11.52
CA GLU A 61 9.22 9.62 -11.38
C GLU A 61 9.67 8.32 -10.69
N ARG A 62 10.98 8.13 -10.68
CA ARG A 62 11.66 7.03 -10.01
C ARG A 62 11.43 7.09 -8.50
N HIS A 63 11.56 5.96 -7.84
CA HIS A 63 11.23 5.78 -6.43
C HIS A 63 11.92 6.80 -5.50
N GLY A 64 13.25 6.96 -5.63
CA GLY A 64 14.00 7.93 -4.83
C GLY A 64 13.58 9.38 -5.08
N THR A 65 13.28 9.74 -6.33
CA THR A 65 12.78 11.07 -6.69
C THR A 65 11.42 11.35 -6.06
N MET A 66 10.50 10.37 -6.08
CA MET A 66 9.19 10.51 -5.44
C MET A 66 9.31 10.61 -3.92
N ILE A 67 10.23 9.85 -3.30
CA ILE A 67 10.53 10.00 -1.87
C ILE A 67 10.98 11.44 -1.58
N ALA A 68 11.94 11.97 -2.32
CA ALA A 68 12.44 13.32 -2.12
C ALA A 68 11.35 14.39 -2.27
N LYS A 69 10.47 14.25 -3.27
CA LYS A 69 9.30 15.12 -3.44
C LYS A 69 8.35 15.05 -2.24
N GLY A 70 7.99 13.83 -1.82
CA GLY A 70 7.09 13.63 -0.69
C GLY A 70 7.64 14.18 0.62
N VAL A 71 8.94 14.00 0.88
CA VAL A 71 9.61 14.59 2.05
C VAL A 71 9.60 16.11 1.97
N ALA A 72 9.96 16.70 0.83
CA ALA A 72 9.94 18.15 0.63
C ALA A 72 8.54 18.76 0.77
N ALA A 73 7.50 18.04 0.38
CA ALA A 73 6.09 18.42 0.52
C ALA A 73 5.52 18.19 1.93
N GLY A 74 6.31 17.64 2.88
CA GLY A 74 5.84 17.32 4.24
C GLY A 74 4.92 16.10 4.30
N ALA A 75 4.91 15.26 3.28
CA ALA A 75 4.12 14.04 3.27
C ALA A 75 4.74 12.90 4.10
N TYR A 76 6.00 13.04 4.51
CA TYR A 76 6.70 12.14 5.41
C TYR A 76 7.09 12.86 6.69
N LYS A 77 6.87 12.20 7.84
CA LYS A 77 7.29 12.70 9.15
C LYS A 77 8.14 11.64 9.85
N GLU A 78 9.34 12.01 10.24
CA GLU A 78 10.24 11.11 10.98
C GLU A 78 9.58 10.62 12.28
N GLY A 79 9.73 9.33 12.58
CA GLY A 79 9.09 8.68 13.72
C GLY A 79 7.58 8.36 13.57
N VAL A 80 6.93 8.86 12.51
CA VAL A 80 5.51 8.61 12.23
C VAL A 80 5.34 7.83 10.91
N GLY A 81 6.10 8.19 9.88
CA GLY A 81 6.00 7.63 8.53
C GLY A 81 5.24 8.53 7.56
N TRP A 82 4.66 7.92 6.54
CA TRP A 82 3.91 8.62 5.50
C TRP A 82 2.53 9.07 6.02
N ILE A 83 2.26 10.34 5.87
CA ILE A 83 0.99 10.97 6.27
C ILE A 83 -0.02 10.83 5.13
N HIS A 84 -1.19 10.24 5.39
CA HIS A 84 -2.19 9.94 4.35
C HIS A 84 -2.59 11.19 3.53
N TRP A 85 -2.95 12.30 4.18
CA TRP A 85 -3.29 13.53 3.45
C TRP A 85 -2.10 14.07 2.65
N GLY A 86 -0.86 13.86 3.11
CA GLY A 86 0.35 14.24 2.38
C GLY A 86 0.57 13.42 1.13
N LEU A 87 0.29 12.10 1.20
CA LEU A 87 0.31 11.22 0.02
C LEU A 87 -0.81 11.56 -0.97
N ALA A 88 -2.01 11.87 -0.48
CA ALA A 88 -3.12 12.34 -1.32
C ALA A 88 -2.75 13.65 -2.04
N LYS A 89 -2.10 14.59 -1.33
CA LYS A 89 -1.59 15.83 -1.93
C LYS A 89 -0.50 15.56 -2.96
N LEU A 90 0.42 14.62 -2.70
CA LEU A 90 1.45 14.23 -3.67
C LEU A 90 0.82 13.59 -4.93
N ALA A 91 -0.26 12.80 -4.78
CA ALA A 91 -1.00 12.26 -5.91
C ALA A 91 -1.62 13.36 -6.80
N ALA A 92 -2.04 14.48 -6.19
CA ALA A 92 -2.61 15.63 -6.92
C ALA A 92 -1.59 16.26 -7.88
N ASP A 93 -0.28 16.21 -7.60
CA ASP A 93 0.78 16.68 -8.51
C ASP A 93 0.81 15.87 -9.83
N TYR A 94 0.23 14.67 -9.82
CA TYR A 94 0.05 13.80 -11.00
C TYR A 94 -1.36 13.87 -11.57
N GLY A 95 -2.21 14.79 -11.08
CA GLY A 95 -3.58 14.96 -11.52
C GLY A 95 -4.55 13.89 -11.02
N ILE A 96 -4.21 13.21 -9.93
CA ILE A 96 -5.09 12.27 -9.23
C ILE A 96 -5.48 12.88 -7.88
N TYR A 97 -6.77 13.10 -7.70
CA TYR A 97 -7.32 13.73 -6.50
C TYR A 97 -7.98 12.66 -5.64
N GLY A 98 -7.31 12.29 -4.56
CA GLY A 98 -7.79 11.35 -3.55
C GLY A 98 -8.02 12.03 -2.21
N GLU A 99 -8.78 11.36 -1.36
CA GLU A 99 -9.05 11.82 0.01
C GLU A 99 -8.46 10.86 1.03
N ALA A 100 -7.92 11.40 2.11
CA ALA A 100 -7.47 10.62 3.26
C ALA A 100 -8.67 10.35 4.17
N LEU A 101 -9.19 9.14 4.14
CA LEU A 101 -10.37 8.70 4.86
C LEU A 101 -9.98 7.97 6.15
N ARG A 102 -10.81 8.11 7.20
CA ARG A 102 -10.62 7.50 8.51
C ARG A 102 -11.90 6.87 9.01
N GLU A 103 -11.78 5.98 10.01
CA GLU A 103 -12.92 5.30 10.66
C GLU A 103 -13.81 4.54 9.67
N LYS A 104 -13.17 3.99 8.64
CA LYS A 104 -13.82 3.24 7.57
C LYS A 104 -13.81 1.74 7.83
N THR A 105 -14.78 1.07 7.27
CA THR A 105 -14.95 -0.39 7.34
C THR A 105 -14.40 -1.07 6.08
N ALA A 106 -14.32 -2.39 6.10
CA ALA A 106 -14.02 -3.20 4.92
C ALA A 106 -15.10 -3.04 3.83
N GLU A 107 -16.35 -2.81 4.23
CA GLU A 107 -17.45 -2.59 3.29
C GLU A 107 -17.36 -1.20 2.62
N ASP A 108 -16.95 -0.15 3.34
CA ASP A 108 -16.64 1.15 2.73
C ASP A 108 -15.54 1.03 1.68
N LEU A 109 -14.48 0.26 1.98
CA LEU A 109 -13.39 0.01 1.03
C LEU A 109 -13.89 -0.75 -0.21
N LYS A 110 -14.78 -1.74 -0.03
CA LYS A 110 -15.42 -2.44 -1.14
C LYS A 110 -16.22 -1.48 -2.02
N GLN A 111 -16.95 -0.53 -1.44
CA GLN A 111 -17.74 0.46 -2.18
C GLN A 111 -16.85 1.35 -3.06
N GLU A 112 -15.66 1.74 -2.59
CA GLU A 112 -14.69 2.48 -3.43
C GLU A 112 -14.21 1.63 -4.62
N LEU A 113 -13.93 0.36 -4.40
CA LEU A 113 -13.55 -0.56 -5.48
C LEU A 113 -14.70 -0.76 -6.48
N ASP A 114 -15.96 -0.85 -6.02
CA ASP A 114 -17.13 -0.92 -6.88
C ASP A 114 -17.30 0.36 -7.73
N ALA A 115 -16.89 1.50 -7.21
CA ALA A 115 -16.84 2.77 -7.94
C ALA A 115 -15.65 2.87 -8.91
N GLY A 116 -14.76 1.87 -8.93
CA GLY A 116 -13.58 1.85 -9.80
C GLY A 116 -12.34 2.54 -9.22
N HIS A 117 -12.35 2.84 -7.93
CA HIS A 117 -11.26 3.55 -7.26
C HIS A 117 -10.27 2.58 -6.61
N PRO A 118 -8.98 2.54 -7.03
CA PRO A 118 -7.94 1.86 -6.28
C PRO A 118 -7.69 2.58 -4.96
N CYS A 119 -7.49 1.85 -3.87
CA CYS A 119 -7.28 2.44 -2.57
C CYS A 119 -5.92 2.03 -1.99
N MET A 120 -5.22 2.96 -1.38
CA MET A 120 -4.02 2.69 -0.59
C MET A 120 -4.39 2.61 0.88
N VAL A 121 -4.28 1.43 1.49
CA VAL A 121 -4.75 1.18 2.85
C VAL A 121 -3.61 1.03 3.85
N SER A 122 -3.85 1.50 5.08
CA SER A 122 -2.95 1.30 6.22
C SER A 122 -3.30 0.00 6.92
N VAL A 123 -2.34 -0.91 7.01
CA VAL A 123 -2.52 -2.25 7.59
C VAL A 123 -1.32 -2.65 8.46
N ALA A 124 -1.49 -3.70 9.26
CA ALA A 124 -0.36 -4.37 9.90
C ALA A 124 0.54 -5.02 8.82
N PRO A 125 1.88 -4.99 8.98
CA PRO A 125 2.78 -5.70 8.08
C PRO A 125 2.38 -7.17 7.91
N LEU A 126 2.43 -7.67 6.68
CA LEU A 126 2.04 -9.04 6.30
C LEU A 126 0.63 -9.46 6.77
N PHE A 127 -0.24 -8.50 7.06
CA PHE A 127 -1.58 -8.76 7.62
C PHE A 127 -1.55 -9.61 8.89
N GLN A 128 -0.59 -9.29 9.80
CA GLN A 128 -0.39 -10.01 11.06
C GLN A 128 -1.01 -9.30 12.27
N GLY A 129 -2.00 -8.45 12.05
CA GLY A 129 -2.72 -7.75 13.13
C GLY A 129 -3.17 -8.71 14.23
N GLY A 130 -2.92 -8.34 15.50
CA GLY A 130 -3.21 -9.16 16.67
C GLY A 130 -2.26 -10.34 16.93
N LYS A 131 -1.37 -10.70 15.98
CA LYS A 131 -0.37 -11.77 16.19
C LYS A 131 0.83 -11.24 17.01
N PRO A 132 1.46 -12.09 17.83
CA PRO A 132 2.68 -11.71 18.58
C PRO A 132 3.81 -11.28 17.63
N LYS A 133 4.55 -10.26 18.02
CA LYS A 133 5.78 -9.86 17.32
C LYS A 133 6.94 -10.79 17.68
N PRO A 134 7.82 -11.12 16.71
CA PRO A 134 8.94 -12.04 16.93
C PRO A 134 9.92 -11.59 18.01
N ASP A 135 10.05 -10.28 18.22
CA ASP A 135 10.94 -9.67 19.20
C ASP A 135 10.35 -9.62 20.63
N GLY A 136 9.14 -10.13 20.82
CA GLY A 136 8.46 -10.12 22.12
C GLY A 136 7.92 -8.75 22.55
N SER A 137 7.97 -7.71 21.71
CA SER A 137 7.53 -6.34 22.03
C SER A 137 6.00 -6.17 22.07
N GLY A 138 5.24 -7.24 22.06
CA GLY A 138 3.77 -7.24 22.06
C GLY A 138 3.16 -7.85 20.82
N VAL A 139 2.01 -7.31 20.37
CA VAL A 139 1.30 -7.76 19.18
C VAL A 139 1.35 -6.72 18.07
N TYR A 140 1.17 -7.15 16.82
CA TYR A 140 1.00 -6.23 15.70
C TYR A 140 -0.32 -5.46 15.87
N GLY A 141 -0.27 -4.14 15.67
CA GLY A 141 -1.46 -3.27 15.62
C GLY A 141 -2.18 -3.37 14.28
N LYS A 142 -2.96 -2.32 13.98
CA LYS A 142 -3.74 -2.21 12.72
C LYS A 142 -3.17 -1.16 11.76
N SER A 143 -1.87 -0.94 11.79
CA SER A 143 -1.18 0.07 10.98
C SER A 143 0.32 -0.25 10.89
N GLY A 144 1.06 0.60 10.20
CA GLY A 144 2.51 0.54 10.08
C GLY A 144 2.99 0.11 8.69
N HIS A 145 2.07 -0.25 7.81
CA HIS A 145 2.37 -0.59 6.43
C HIS A 145 1.29 -0.06 5.49
N LEU A 146 1.67 0.36 4.28
CA LEU A 146 0.76 0.84 3.24
C LEU A 146 0.81 -0.10 2.05
N VAL A 147 -0.38 -0.49 1.56
CA VAL A 147 -0.54 -1.38 0.41
C VAL A 147 -1.68 -0.91 -0.49
N PRO A 148 -1.60 -1.05 -1.82
CA PRO A 148 -2.74 -0.87 -2.70
C PRO A 148 -3.71 -2.05 -2.61
N VAL A 149 -5.00 -1.76 -2.56
CA VAL A 149 -6.09 -2.72 -2.70
C VAL A 149 -6.72 -2.53 -4.07
N LEU A 150 -6.82 -3.61 -4.84
CA LEU A 150 -7.08 -3.60 -6.27
C LEU A 150 -8.30 -4.46 -6.67
N GLY A 151 -8.95 -5.08 -5.69
CA GLY A 151 -10.11 -5.94 -5.92
C GLY A 151 -10.56 -6.65 -4.66
N TYR A 152 -11.62 -7.42 -4.78
CA TYR A 152 -12.18 -8.20 -3.68
C TYR A 152 -12.82 -9.52 -4.18
N GLU A 153 -13.02 -10.46 -3.26
CA GLU A 153 -13.74 -11.71 -3.48
C GLU A 153 -14.96 -11.78 -2.56
N THR A 154 -16.05 -12.30 -3.10
CA THR A 154 -17.25 -12.63 -2.30
C THR A 154 -17.63 -14.10 -2.47
N GLU A 155 -18.27 -14.69 -1.45
CA GLU A 155 -18.95 -15.98 -1.51
C GLU A 155 -20.38 -15.79 -1.01
N ASP A 156 -21.37 -16.15 -1.83
CA ASP A 156 -22.79 -15.91 -1.57
C ASP A 156 -23.09 -14.44 -1.16
N GLY A 157 -22.41 -13.50 -1.83
CA GLY A 157 -22.55 -12.05 -1.59
C GLY A 157 -21.82 -11.52 -0.35
N ARG A 158 -21.17 -12.37 0.44
CA ARG A 158 -20.36 -11.96 1.60
C ARG A 158 -18.92 -11.77 1.19
N LEU A 159 -18.30 -10.69 1.64
CA LEU A 159 -16.88 -10.39 1.42
C LEU A 159 -16.00 -11.46 2.09
N THR A 160 -15.09 -12.07 1.34
CA THR A 160 -14.21 -13.15 1.80
C THR A 160 -12.72 -12.83 1.68
N ALA A 161 -12.31 -11.96 0.76
CA ALA A 161 -10.92 -11.55 0.63
C ALA A 161 -10.78 -10.21 -0.09
N PHE A 162 -9.63 -9.55 0.09
CA PHE A 162 -9.17 -8.44 -0.75
C PHE A 162 -7.94 -8.83 -1.57
N LEU A 163 -7.89 -8.33 -2.81
CA LEU A 163 -6.71 -8.41 -3.67
C LEU A 163 -5.78 -7.24 -3.38
N VAL A 164 -4.54 -7.52 -3.03
CA VAL A 164 -3.54 -6.49 -2.74
C VAL A 164 -2.23 -6.73 -3.49
N HIS A 165 -1.48 -5.65 -3.68
CA HIS A 165 -0.05 -5.71 -3.92
C HIS A 165 0.67 -5.40 -2.61
N HIS A 166 1.49 -6.33 -2.12
CA HIS A 166 2.19 -6.17 -0.85
C HIS A 166 3.69 -5.90 -1.08
N PRO A 167 4.13 -4.63 -1.12
CA PRO A 167 5.55 -4.31 -1.14
C PRO A 167 6.18 -4.64 0.21
N SER A 168 7.39 -5.19 0.22
CA SER A 168 8.05 -5.52 1.47
C SER A 168 9.50 -5.02 1.50
N ALA A 169 9.99 -4.74 2.72
CA ALA A 169 11.40 -4.53 2.99
C ALA A 169 12.23 -5.81 2.81
N PHE A 170 11.59 -6.97 2.89
CA PHE A 170 12.17 -8.29 2.64
C PHE A 170 11.68 -8.80 1.29
N LEU A 171 12.59 -8.98 0.33
CA LEU A 171 12.24 -9.30 -1.06
C LEU A 171 11.44 -10.60 -1.19
N GLU A 172 11.75 -11.60 -0.36
CA GLU A 172 11.03 -12.88 -0.29
C GLU A 172 9.59 -12.77 0.23
N GLN A 173 9.26 -11.65 0.86
CA GLN A 173 7.92 -11.34 1.36
C GLN A 173 7.11 -10.44 0.41
N ASN A 174 7.67 -10.05 -0.72
CA ASN A 174 6.93 -9.35 -1.76
C ASN A 174 5.83 -10.25 -2.32
N LYS A 175 4.60 -9.75 -2.35
CA LYS A 175 3.44 -10.53 -2.82
C LYS A 175 2.59 -9.70 -3.78
N PRO A 176 2.90 -9.71 -5.08
CA PRO A 176 1.98 -9.17 -6.08
C PRO A 176 0.72 -10.05 -6.18
N ASN A 177 -0.43 -9.43 -6.42
CA ASN A 177 -1.73 -10.12 -6.60
C ASN A 177 -2.09 -11.10 -5.47
N TRP A 178 -1.83 -10.72 -4.23
CA TRP A 178 -2.14 -11.53 -3.07
C TRP A 178 -3.61 -11.36 -2.63
N TRP A 179 -4.35 -12.48 -2.60
CA TRP A 179 -5.67 -12.53 -1.99
C TRP A 179 -5.53 -12.72 -0.48
N VAL A 180 -5.83 -11.67 0.26
CA VAL A 180 -5.78 -11.66 1.73
C VAL A 180 -7.16 -12.02 2.27
N PRO A 181 -7.30 -13.11 3.05
CA PRO A 181 -8.57 -13.48 3.68
C PRO A 181 -9.14 -12.33 4.52
N ILE A 182 -10.46 -12.21 4.54
CA ILE A 182 -11.15 -11.10 5.23
C ILE A 182 -10.86 -11.05 6.73
N GLU A 183 -10.63 -12.20 7.37
CA GLU A 183 -10.28 -12.27 8.79
C GLU A 183 -8.90 -11.63 9.05
N ASP A 184 -7.87 -12.00 8.27
CA ASP A 184 -6.51 -11.44 8.38
C ASP A 184 -6.52 -9.94 8.02
N PHE A 185 -7.28 -9.56 6.98
CA PHE A 185 -7.43 -8.17 6.58
C PHE A 185 -8.07 -7.35 7.70
N SER A 186 -9.20 -7.78 8.25
CA SER A 186 -9.95 -7.05 9.29
C SER A 186 -9.17 -6.98 10.60
N ALA A 187 -8.40 -8.02 10.95
CA ALA A 187 -7.50 -7.99 12.10
C ALA A 187 -6.38 -6.94 11.93
N SER A 188 -6.00 -6.61 10.70
CA SER A 188 -4.86 -5.76 10.36
C SER A 188 -5.24 -4.36 9.91
N PHE A 189 -6.47 -4.13 9.47
CA PHE A 189 -6.96 -2.86 8.93
C PHE A 189 -7.50 -1.96 10.04
N GLY A 190 -6.94 -0.75 10.15
CA GLY A 190 -7.31 0.25 11.15
C GLY A 190 -8.37 1.27 10.71
N GLY A 191 -9.00 1.05 9.55
CA GLY A 191 -10.02 1.96 9.04
C GLY A 191 -9.48 3.21 8.34
N ASN A 192 -8.20 3.22 7.95
CA ASN A 192 -7.59 4.37 7.28
C ASN A 192 -7.11 4.01 5.88
N PHE A 193 -7.54 4.80 4.87
CA PHE A 193 -7.07 4.66 3.48
C PHE A 193 -7.16 5.99 2.71
N ILE A 194 -6.58 5.97 1.52
CA ILE A 194 -6.58 7.07 0.55
C ILE A 194 -7.17 6.53 -0.75
#